data_c7b17bec5d61db395f3b46247ea981fd
#
_entry.id   c7b17bec5d61db395f3b46247ea981fd
#
_cell.length_a   1.000
_cell.length_b   1.000
_cell.length_c   1.000
_cell.angle_alpha   90.00
_cell.angle_beta   90.00
_cell.angle_gamma   90.00
#
_symmetry.space_group_name_H-M   'P 1'
#
loop_
_entity.id
_entity.type
_entity.pdbx_description
1 polymer ?
#
loop_
_entity_poly.entity_id
_entity_poly.type
_entity_poly.pdbx_seq_one_letter_code
_entity_poly.pdbx_strand_id
1 'polypeptide(L)'
;MLEDMKTRVYDANMLLPQYGLVTLTWGNASEIDREKGLIAIKPSGVEYGRFEPRDIVIVDLDGNVSEGDLKPSTDTATHIELYKRFPNIGGVVHTHSRW
;
A
#
# COMPACT_ATOMS: atom_id res chain seq x y z
N MET A 1 13.76 -4.51 7.59
CA MET A 1 14.25 -3.50 6.65
C MET A 1 13.18 -3.15 5.64
N LEU A 2 13.36 -2.06 4.89
CA LEU A 2 12.33 -1.60 3.95
C LEU A 2 12.07 -2.61 2.84
N GLU A 3 13.09 -3.33 2.38
CA GLU A 3 12.92 -4.37 1.37
C GLU A 3 11.97 -5.47 1.82
N ASP A 4 12.09 -5.87 3.08
CA ASP A 4 11.18 -6.89 3.63
C ASP A 4 9.75 -6.38 3.70
N MET A 5 9.59 -5.11 4.11
CA MET A 5 8.28 -4.47 4.17
C MET A 5 7.67 -4.36 2.77
N LYS A 6 8.47 -3.96 1.78
CA LYS A 6 8.00 -3.89 0.39
C LYS A 6 7.52 -5.24 -0.11
N THR A 7 8.25 -6.31 0.19
CA THR A 7 7.87 -7.66 -0.22
C THR A 7 6.56 -8.08 0.43
N ARG A 8 6.41 -7.83 1.74
CA ARG A 8 5.16 -8.15 2.43
C ARG A 8 3.97 -7.38 1.85
N VAL A 9 4.16 -6.10 1.56
CA VAL A 9 3.10 -5.26 0.98
C VAL A 9 2.77 -5.73 -0.43
N TYR A 10 3.79 -6.06 -1.23
CA TYR A 10 3.57 -6.64 -2.54
C TYR A 10 2.73 -7.92 -2.45
N ASP A 11 3.13 -8.85 -1.58
CA ASP A 11 2.43 -10.11 -1.41
C ASP A 11 0.99 -9.90 -0.97
N ALA A 12 0.77 -8.99 -0.02
CA ALA A 12 -0.58 -8.67 0.46
C ALA A 12 -1.45 -8.12 -0.67
N ASN A 13 -0.90 -7.23 -1.50
CA ASN A 13 -1.65 -6.69 -2.63
C ASN A 13 -1.97 -7.75 -3.67
N MET A 14 -1.07 -8.69 -3.91
CA MET A 14 -1.29 -9.76 -4.88
C MET A 14 -2.36 -10.76 -4.44
N LEU A 15 -2.64 -10.85 -3.15
CA LEU A 15 -3.74 -11.68 -2.67
C LEU A 15 -5.11 -11.10 -3.04
N LEU A 16 -5.20 -9.79 -3.24
CA LEU A 16 -6.48 -9.14 -3.54
C LEU A 16 -7.11 -9.64 -4.85
N PRO A 17 -6.40 -9.62 -5.99
CA PRO A 17 -6.97 -10.17 -7.22
C PRO A 17 -7.12 -11.70 -7.16
N GLN A 18 -6.23 -12.38 -6.45
CA GLN A 18 -6.29 -13.84 -6.31
C GLN A 18 -7.59 -14.29 -5.66
N TYR A 19 -8.11 -13.52 -4.71
CA TYR A 19 -9.37 -13.83 -4.04
C TYR A 19 -10.58 -13.08 -4.61
N GLY A 20 -10.41 -12.43 -5.76
CA GLY A 20 -11.51 -11.73 -6.42
C GLY A 20 -11.99 -10.48 -5.69
N LEU A 21 -11.15 -9.90 -4.85
CA LEU A 21 -11.52 -8.72 -4.04
C LEU A 21 -11.34 -7.41 -4.77
N VAL A 22 -10.65 -7.41 -5.89
CA VAL A 22 -10.37 -6.19 -6.67
C VAL A 22 -10.54 -6.46 -8.15
N THR A 23 -10.71 -5.38 -8.91
CA THR A 23 -10.83 -5.40 -10.36
C THR A 23 -9.90 -4.34 -10.93
N LEU A 24 -9.25 -4.66 -12.06
CA LEU A 24 -8.32 -3.75 -12.74
C LEU A 24 -7.17 -3.34 -11.81
N THR A 25 -7.03 -2.02 -11.53
CA THR A 25 -5.98 -1.49 -10.65
C THR A 25 -6.51 -1.08 -9.28
N TRP A 26 -7.79 -1.31 -9.03
CA TRP A 26 -8.46 -0.86 -7.80
C TRP A 26 -8.11 -1.74 -6.61
N GLY A 27 -8.21 -1.14 -5.43
CA GLY A 27 -7.88 -1.82 -4.19
C GLY A 27 -6.39 -1.78 -3.89
N ASN A 28 -6.03 -1.85 -2.62
CA ASN A 28 -4.63 -1.81 -2.21
C ASN A 28 -4.47 -2.19 -0.75
N ALA A 29 -3.24 -2.54 -0.41
CA ALA A 29 -2.84 -2.81 0.97
C ALA A 29 -1.56 -2.04 1.26
N SER A 30 -1.36 -1.68 2.51
CA SER A 30 -0.16 -1.00 2.96
C SER A 30 0.29 -1.54 4.31
N GLU A 31 1.52 -1.20 4.68
CA GLU A 31 2.09 -1.52 5.99
C GLU A 31 2.88 -0.30 6.47
N ILE A 32 2.90 -0.07 7.78
CA ILE A 32 3.65 1.02 8.38
C ILE A 32 4.81 0.49 9.21
N ASP A 33 5.96 1.15 9.12
CA ASP A 33 7.07 1.01 10.05
C ASP A 33 6.99 2.19 11.00
N ARG A 34 6.49 1.95 12.21
CA ARG A 34 6.23 3.03 13.16
C ARG A 34 7.51 3.66 13.70
N GLU A 35 8.58 2.91 13.79
CA GLU A 35 9.84 3.47 14.25
C GLU A 35 10.39 4.52 13.28
N LYS A 36 10.24 4.26 12.00
CA LYS A 36 10.74 5.16 10.96
C LYS A 36 9.69 6.15 10.47
N GLY A 37 8.42 5.93 10.83
CA GLY A 37 7.33 6.77 10.33
C GLY A 37 7.14 6.64 8.83
N LEU A 38 7.35 5.45 8.27
CA LEU A 38 7.27 5.20 6.84
C LEU A 38 6.21 4.16 6.52
N ILE A 39 5.51 4.38 5.42
CA ILE A 39 4.44 3.51 4.94
C ILE A 39 4.82 2.99 3.56
N ALA A 40 4.71 1.66 3.37
CA ALA A 40 4.87 1.04 2.06
C ALA A 40 3.47 0.81 1.48
N ILE A 41 3.23 1.27 0.26
CA ILE A 41 1.91 1.19 -0.36
C ILE A 41 2.04 0.94 -1.86
N LYS A 42 1.00 0.30 -2.42
CA LYS A 42 0.94 0.04 -3.85
C LYS A 42 0.90 1.37 -4.64
N PRO A 43 1.64 1.46 -5.75
CA PRO A 43 1.56 2.64 -6.61
C PRO A 43 0.20 2.74 -7.32
N SER A 44 -0.14 3.97 -7.72
CA SER A 44 -1.37 4.26 -8.44
C SER A 44 -1.28 3.74 -9.89
N GLY A 45 -2.37 3.13 -10.36
CA GLY A 45 -2.52 2.82 -11.78
C GLY A 45 -1.70 1.66 -12.29
N VAL A 46 -1.06 0.88 -11.44
CA VAL A 46 -0.30 -0.28 -11.86
C VAL A 46 -1.19 -1.52 -11.84
N GLU A 47 -1.28 -2.19 -12.98
CA GLU A 47 -2.06 -3.42 -13.10
C GLU A 47 -1.39 -4.54 -12.30
N TYR A 48 -2.21 -5.38 -11.67
CA TYR A 48 -1.70 -6.48 -10.85
C TYR A 48 -0.82 -7.46 -11.65
N GLY A 49 -1.11 -7.64 -12.93
CA GLY A 49 -0.33 -8.51 -13.79
C GLY A 49 1.07 -8.00 -14.13
N ARG A 50 1.32 -6.72 -13.91
CA ARG A 50 2.62 -6.08 -14.18
C ARG A 50 3.30 -5.57 -12.93
N PHE A 51 2.65 -5.72 -11.80
CA PHE A 51 3.10 -5.22 -10.52
C PHE A 51 4.27 -6.07 -10.01
N GLU A 52 5.33 -5.40 -9.55
CA GLU A 52 6.52 -6.05 -9.01
C GLU A 52 6.84 -5.46 -7.63
N PRO A 53 7.55 -6.20 -6.76
CA PRO A 53 7.89 -5.67 -5.42
C PRO A 53 8.63 -4.33 -5.46
N ARG A 54 9.47 -4.10 -6.47
CA ARG A 54 10.22 -2.85 -6.61
C ARG A 54 9.32 -1.65 -6.88
N ASP A 55 8.07 -1.90 -7.30
CA ASP A 55 7.12 -0.82 -7.60
C ASP A 55 6.49 -0.23 -6.34
N ILE A 56 6.61 -0.90 -5.21
CA ILE A 56 6.06 -0.40 -3.95
C ILE A 56 6.68 0.95 -3.61
N VAL A 57 5.84 1.91 -3.25
CA VAL A 57 6.24 3.27 -2.91
C VAL A 57 6.31 3.43 -1.40
N ILE A 58 7.33 4.13 -0.93
CA ILE A 58 7.48 4.47 0.50
C ILE A 58 7.11 5.93 0.67
N VAL A 59 6.16 6.20 1.56
CA VAL A 59 5.74 7.57 1.88
C VAL A 59 5.85 7.79 3.38
N ASP A 60 6.01 9.07 3.77
CA ASP A 60 5.98 9.42 5.19
C ASP A 60 4.54 9.72 5.63
N LEU A 61 4.36 10.07 6.90
CA LEU A 61 3.03 10.36 7.45
C LEU A 61 2.43 11.68 6.95
N ASP A 62 3.21 12.49 6.26
CA ASP A 62 2.72 13.71 5.63
C ASP A 62 2.35 13.50 4.16
N GLY A 63 2.56 12.28 3.65
CA GLY A 63 2.21 11.94 2.27
C GLY A 63 3.32 12.19 1.27
N ASN A 64 4.51 12.54 1.73
CA ASN A 64 5.65 12.77 0.83
C ASN A 64 6.31 11.45 0.47
N VAL A 65 6.65 11.30 -0.81
CA VAL A 65 7.36 10.11 -1.28
C VAL A 65 8.79 10.13 -0.77
N SER A 66 9.16 9.10 -0.04
CA SER A 66 10.50 8.92 0.48
C SER A 66 11.34 8.03 -0.42
N GLU A 67 10.72 7.05 -1.06
CA GLU A 67 11.40 6.11 -1.93
C GLU A 67 10.43 5.58 -2.98
N GLY A 68 10.87 5.49 -4.22
CA GLY A 68 10.08 4.96 -5.33
C GLY A 68 9.92 5.98 -6.44
N ASP A 69 9.76 5.47 -7.66
CA ASP A 69 9.65 6.31 -8.87
C ASP A 69 8.21 6.56 -9.31
N LEU A 70 7.28 5.75 -8.80
CA LEU A 70 5.88 5.82 -9.19
C LEU A 70 5.08 6.64 -8.19
N LYS A 71 3.91 7.10 -8.61
CA LYS A 71 3.00 7.81 -7.70
C LYS A 71 2.38 6.81 -6.74
N PRO A 72 2.28 7.13 -5.44
CA PRO A 72 1.57 6.27 -4.51
C PRO A 72 0.08 6.18 -4.86
N SER A 73 -0.59 5.17 -4.34
CA SER A 73 -2.03 4.98 -4.52
C SER A 73 -2.80 6.28 -4.22
N THR A 74 -3.88 6.51 -4.97
CA THR A 74 -4.78 7.64 -4.69
C THR A 74 -5.44 7.50 -3.31
N ASP A 75 -5.43 6.30 -2.73
CA ASP A 75 -5.97 6.04 -1.39
C ASP A 75 -4.96 6.32 -0.27
N THR A 76 -3.76 6.78 -0.61
CA THR A 76 -2.69 7.00 0.38
C THR A 76 -3.14 7.88 1.54
N ALA A 77 -3.86 8.96 1.27
CA ALA A 77 -4.34 9.86 2.32
C ALA A 77 -5.25 9.13 3.32
N THR A 78 -6.09 8.22 2.83
CA THR A 78 -6.96 7.41 3.69
C THR A 78 -6.15 6.48 4.56
N HIS A 79 -5.14 5.81 3.98
CA HIS A 79 -4.26 4.92 4.76
C HIS A 79 -3.52 5.70 5.85
N ILE A 80 -2.97 6.87 5.51
CA ILE A 80 -2.26 7.71 6.46
C ILE A 80 -3.18 8.11 7.62
N GLU A 81 -4.40 8.54 7.32
CA GLU A 81 -5.36 8.94 8.34
C GLU A 81 -5.66 7.80 9.29
N LEU A 82 -5.84 6.58 8.77
CA LEU A 82 -6.09 5.40 9.60
C LEU A 82 -4.90 5.09 10.51
N TYR A 83 -3.67 5.21 9.98
CA TYR A 83 -2.49 4.98 10.81
C TYR A 83 -2.34 6.01 11.93
N LYS A 84 -2.72 7.26 11.66
CA LYS A 84 -2.66 8.32 12.67
C LYS A 84 -3.71 8.11 13.76
N ARG A 85 -4.92 7.69 13.38
CA ARG A 85 -6.03 7.53 14.33
C ARG A 85 -5.97 6.23 15.12
N PHE A 86 -5.32 5.21 14.57
CA PHE A 86 -5.26 3.89 15.18
C PHE A 86 -3.81 3.48 15.37
N PRO A 87 -3.15 3.96 16.45
CA PRO A 87 -1.72 3.76 16.61
C PRO A 87 -1.29 2.32 16.83
N ASN A 88 -2.23 1.40 17.03
CA ASN A 88 -1.92 -0.01 17.25
C ASN A 88 -1.97 -0.86 15.98
N ILE A 89 -2.43 -0.31 14.85
CA ILE A 89 -2.48 -1.09 13.61
C ILE A 89 -1.17 -1.01 12.86
N GLY A 90 -0.81 -2.10 12.17
CA GLY A 90 0.42 -2.17 11.37
C GLY A 90 0.16 -2.24 9.87
N GLY A 91 -1.09 -2.50 9.47
CA GLY A 91 -1.44 -2.61 8.06
C GLY A 91 -2.87 -2.19 7.80
N VAL A 92 -3.14 -1.80 6.55
CA VAL A 92 -4.46 -1.40 6.07
C VAL A 92 -4.72 -2.07 4.73
N VAL A 93 -5.92 -2.60 4.56
CA VAL A 93 -6.37 -3.15 3.28
C VAL A 93 -7.63 -2.40 2.87
N HIS A 94 -7.63 -1.88 1.65
CA HIS A 94 -8.77 -1.18 1.07
C HIS A 94 -9.19 -1.93 -0.19
N THR A 95 -10.44 -2.36 -0.24
CA THR A 95 -11.00 -3.01 -1.41
C THR A 95 -12.30 -2.34 -1.82
N HIS A 96 -12.70 -2.53 -3.10
CA HIS A 96 -13.96 -2.06 -3.61
C HIS A 96 -14.87 -3.28 -3.79
N SER A 97 -15.90 -3.34 -2.99
CA SER A 97 -16.87 -4.42 -3.01
C SER A 97 -18.17 -3.90 -3.64
N ARG A 98 -18.94 -4.80 -4.24
CA ARG A 98 -20.24 -4.45 -4.78
C ARG A 98 -21.30 -4.25 -3.71
N TRP A 99 -20.99 -4.63 -2.51
CA TRP A 99 -21.92 -4.60 -1.38
C TRP A 99 -21.59 -3.53 -0.38
#